data_4c76bb708cf3dcb94725fa17d24b90fa
#
_entry.id   4c76bb708cf3dcb94725fa17d24b90fa
#
_cell.length_a   1.000
_cell.length_b   1.000
_cell.length_c   1.000
_cell.angle_alpha   90.00
_cell.angle_beta   90.00
_cell.angle_gamma   90.00
#
_symmetry.space_group_name_H-M   'P 1'
#
loop_
_entity.id
_entity.type
_entity.pdbx_description
1 polymer ?
#
loop_
_entity_poly.entity_id
_entity_poly.type
_entity_poly.pdbx_seq_one_letter_code
_entity_poly.pdbx_strand_id
1 'polypeptide(L)'
;MQTNVSPSINREREFKFVEQDFQTVRRLIYGRAGINLKAGKQEMVYSRLARRLRALKLTSFSDYLSMLQDHKSAEWEHFVNAITTNLTHFFREEHHFQILARQYPETHLKSVFRVWSTASSTGEEVYSIAMTLAEEHAALGTDASILASDLDTNVLAQARQGV
;
A
#
# COMPACT_ATOMS: atom_id res chain seq x y z
N MET A 1 -30.28 -27.14 -20.59
CA MET A 1 -29.08 -26.49 -20.01
C MET A 1 -29.56 -25.64 -18.85
N GLN A 2 -29.43 -26.15 -17.64
CA GLN A 2 -29.79 -25.40 -16.41
C GLN A 2 -28.55 -24.58 -16.01
N THR A 3 -28.70 -23.27 -16.04
CA THR A 3 -27.69 -22.34 -15.54
C THR A 3 -27.71 -22.39 -14.02
N ASN A 4 -26.67 -23.00 -13.43
CA ASN A 4 -26.46 -23.05 -12.01
C ASN A 4 -25.98 -21.66 -11.55
N VAL A 5 -26.88 -20.81 -11.13
CA VAL A 5 -26.58 -19.56 -10.46
C VAL A 5 -26.29 -19.90 -8.99
N SER A 6 -25.04 -19.92 -8.60
CA SER A 6 -24.64 -20.06 -7.19
C SER A 6 -25.32 -18.95 -6.38
N PRO A 7 -25.97 -19.25 -5.24
CA PRO A 7 -26.57 -18.23 -4.41
C PRO A 7 -25.46 -17.35 -3.83
N SER A 8 -25.47 -16.06 -4.14
CA SER A 8 -24.73 -15.05 -3.43
C SER A 8 -25.16 -15.08 -1.97
N ILE A 9 -24.30 -15.52 -1.07
CA ILE A 9 -24.52 -15.49 0.37
C ILE A 9 -24.64 -14.01 0.74
N ASN A 10 -25.86 -13.53 0.85
CA ASN A 10 -26.18 -12.22 1.38
C ASN A 10 -25.89 -12.26 2.89
N ARG A 11 -24.63 -12.15 3.31
CA ARG A 11 -24.28 -11.93 4.70
C ARG A 11 -24.79 -10.54 5.06
N GLU A 12 -25.79 -10.46 5.93
CA GLU A 12 -26.19 -9.19 6.52
C GLU A 12 -24.95 -8.48 7.04
N ARG A 13 -24.72 -7.26 6.52
CA ARG A 13 -23.58 -6.44 6.96
C ARG A 13 -23.82 -5.99 8.39
N GLU A 14 -22.83 -6.14 9.23
CA GLU A 14 -22.84 -5.68 10.63
C GLU A 14 -23.14 -4.18 10.76
N PHE A 15 -22.59 -3.40 9.84
CA PHE A 15 -22.80 -1.96 9.77
C PHE A 15 -23.48 -1.60 8.45
N LYS A 16 -24.44 -0.67 8.50
CA LYS A 16 -25.04 -0.12 7.29
C LYS A 16 -23.97 0.68 6.53
N PHE A 17 -23.77 0.33 5.27
CA PHE A 17 -22.82 0.99 4.36
C PHE A 17 -23.52 1.25 3.05
N VAL A 18 -23.78 2.51 2.75
CA VAL A 18 -24.52 2.93 1.56
C VAL A 18 -23.58 3.54 0.52
N GLU A 19 -24.08 3.70 -0.69
CA GLU A 19 -23.30 4.29 -1.80
C GLU A 19 -22.74 5.66 -1.45
N GLN A 20 -23.47 6.49 -0.70
CA GLN A 20 -23.01 7.80 -0.27
C GLN A 20 -21.79 7.73 0.65
N ASP A 21 -21.73 6.73 1.55
CA ASP A 21 -20.56 6.49 2.40
C ASP A 21 -19.34 6.13 1.55
N PHE A 22 -19.54 5.24 0.57
CA PHE A 22 -18.47 4.86 -0.35
C PHE A 22 -17.95 6.04 -1.17
N GLN A 23 -18.83 6.90 -1.69
CA GLN A 23 -18.42 8.11 -2.42
C GLN A 23 -17.66 9.09 -1.51
N THR A 24 -18.05 9.18 -0.25
CA THR A 24 -17.32 10.00 0.74
C THR A 24 -15.93 9.43 1.00
N VAL A 25 -15.79 8.11 1.19
CA VAL A 25 -14.49 7.45 1.32
C VAL A 25 -13.62 7.73 0.09
N ARG A 26 -14.16 7.57 -1.11
CA ARG A 26 -13.43 7.85 -2.37
C ARG A 26 -12.86 9.26 -2.41
N ARG A 27 -13.68 10.25 -2.07
CA ARG A 27 -13.27 11.66 -2.06
C ARG A 27 -12.19 11.92 -1.01
N LEU A 28 -12.36 11.40 0.20
CA LEU A 28 -11.43 11.58 1.31
C LEU A 28 -10.06 10.96 1.01
N ILE A 29 -10.03 9.70 0.56
CA ILE A 29 -8.76 9.02 0.28
C ILE A 29 -8.06 9.60 -0.95
N TYR A 30 -8.81 10.04 -1.96
CA TYR A 30 -8.22 10.73 -3.11
C TYR A 30 -7.59 12.06 -2.71
N GLY A 31 -8.30 12.88 -1.92
CA GLY A 31 -7.78 14.17 -1.46
C GLY A 31 -6.58 14.03 -0.53
N ARG A 32 -6.50 12.96 0.26
CA ARG A 32 -5.42 12.74 1.24
C ARG A 32 -4.20 12.05 0.67
N ALA A 33 -4.39 11.07 -0.20
CA ALA A 33 -3.36 10.13 -0.64
C ALA A 33 -3.30 9.92 -2.17
N GLY A 34 -4.13 10.60 -2.95
CA GLY A 34 -4.20 10.43 -4.40
C GLY A 34 -4.76 9.07 -4.86
N ILE A 35 -5.29 8.25 -3.95
CA ILE A 35 -5.78 6.91 -4.26
C ILE A 35 -7.14 7.00 -4.96
N ASN A 36 -7.20 6.59 -6.22
CA ASN A 36 -8.43 6.54 -7.01
C ASN A 36 -9.14 5.19 -6.88
N LEU A 37 -10.10 5.09 -5.98
CA LEU A 37 -10.90 3.88 -5.78
C LEU A 37 -11.94 3.71 -6.90
N LYS A 38 -11.84 2.59 -7.65
CA LYS A 38 -12.84 2.19 -8.64
C LYS A 38 -14.14 1.74 -7.97
N ALA A 39 -15.29 1.88 -8.66
CA ALA A 39 -16.60 1.52 -8.12
C ALA A 39 -16.69 0.06 -7.59
N GLY A 40 -16.03 -0.89 -8.24
CA GLY A 40 -16.00 -2.30 -7.80
C GLY A 40 -15.23 -2.59 -6.50
N LYS A 41 -14.68 -1.56 -5.82
CA LYS A 41 -13.91 -1.72 -4.56
C LYS A 41 -14.76 -1.53 -3.29
N GLN A 42 -16.07 -1.41 -3.41
CA GLN A 42 -16.98 -1.14 -2.29
C GLN A 42 -16.90 -2.20 -1.18
N GLU A 43 -16.88 -3.49 -1.53
CA GLU A 43 -16.78 -4.58 -0.55
C GLU A 43 -15.42 -4.61 0.17
N MET A 44 -14.36 -4.33 -0.56
CA MET A 44 -13.02 -4.20 0.04
C MET A 44 -12.98 -3.06 1.06
N VAL A 45 -13.51 -1.89 0.69
CA VAL A 45 -13.57 -0.72 1.57
C VAL A 45 -14.40 -1.03 2.81
N TYR A 46 -15.61 -1.61 2.62
CA TYR A 46 -16.46 -2.02 3.72
C TYR A 46 -15.71 -2.95 4.70
N SER A 47 -15.15 -4.04 4.18
CA SER A 47 -14.46 -5.05 5.00
C SER A 47 -13.31 -4.45 5.82
N ARG A 48 -12.56 -3.53 5.22
CA ARG A 48 -11.40 -2.90 5.85
C ARG A 48 -11.79 -1.87 6.90
N LEU A 49 -12.74 -0.99 6.58
CA LEU A 49 -13.18 0.04 7.50
C LEU A 49 -14.08 -0.49 8.63
N ALA A 50 -14.85 -1.57 8.40
CA ALA A 50 -15.60 -2.24 9.47
C ALA A 50 -14.69 -2.69 10.63
N ARG A 51 -13.44 -3.08 10.34
CA ARG A 51 -12.45 -3.37 11.38
C ARG A 51 -12.09 -2.13 12.20
N ARG A 52 -12.03 -0.95 11.57
CA ARG A 52 -11.78 0.31 12.27
C ARG A 52 -12.95 0.70 13.16
N LEU A 53 -14.18 0.58 12.64
CA LEU A 53 -15.39 0.85 13.45
C LEU A 53 -15.40 -0.01 14.73
N ARG A 54 -15.11 -1.31 14.62
CA ARG A 54 -15.02 -2.19 15.79
C ARG A 54 -13.94 -1.75 16.78
N ALA A 55 -12.75 -1.42 16.29
CA ALA A 55 -11.64 -0.98 17.13
C ALA A 55 -11.98 0.31 17.90
N LEU A 56 -12.73 1.22 17.26
CA LEU A 56 -13.19 2.48 17.84
C LEU A 56 -14.53 2.36 18.59
N LYS A 57 -15.15 1.16 18.59
CA LYS A 57 -16.49 0.91 19.18
C LYS A 57 -17.58 1.81 18.59
N LEU A 58 -17.47 2.16 17.32
CA LEU A 58 -18.46 2.93 16.57
C LEU A 58 -19.52 2.01 15.98
N THR A 59 -20.74 2.53 15.81
CA THR A 59 -21.89 1.80 15.30
C THR A 59 -22.28 2.19 13.88
N SER A 60 -21.73 3.27 13.35
CA SER A 60 -22.07 3.75 11.99
C SER A 60 -20.86 4.27 11.21
N PHE A 61 -20.91 4.14 9.89
CA PHE A 61 -19.94 4.75 8.98
C PHE A 61 -20.02 6.28 8.99
N SER A 62 -21.21 6.84 9.21
CA SER A 62 -21.38 8.29 9.32
C SER A 62 -20.54 8.87 10.46
N ASP A 63 -20.58 8.24 11.65
CA ASP A 63 -19.79 8.70 12.79
C ASP A 63 -18.29 8.58 12.50
N TYR A 64 -17.88 7.46 11.90
CA TYR A 64 -16.49 7.25 11.50
C TYR A 64 -16.01 8.32 10.50
N LEU A 65 -16.78 8.58 9.45
CA LEU A 65 -16.43 9.55 8.42
C LEU A 65 -16.46 11.00 8.95
N SER A 66 -17.27 11.29 9.96
CA SER A 66 -17.28 12.59 10.60
C SER A 66 -15.98 12.90 11.37
N MET A 67 -15.33 11.88 11.95
CA MET A 67 -14.01 12.03 12.60
C MET A 67 -12.92 12.48 11.61
N LEU A 68 -13.06 12.14 10.34
CA LEU A 68 -12.12 12.50 9.28
C LEU A 68 -12.37 13.91 8.69
N GLN A 69 -13.39 14.63 9.16
CA GLN A 69 -13.57 16.05 8.83
C GLN A 69 -12.52 16.93 9.52
N ASP A 70 -12.03 16.51 10.67
CA ASP A 70 -10.87 17.15 11.28
C ASP A 70 -9.57 16.63 10.59
N HIS A 71 -8.94 17.51 9.83
CA HIS A 71 -7.69 17.22 9.12
C HIS A 71 -6.51 16.87 10.05
N LYS A 72 -6.61 17.15 11.34
CA LYS A 72 -5.62 16.83 12.37
C LYS A 72 -5.93 15.54 13.12
N SER A 73 -7.06 14.90 12.86
CA SER A 73 -7.43 13.64 13.49
C SER A 73 -6.33 12.59 13.29
N ALA A 74 -5.91 11.92 14.37
CA ALA A 74 -4.99 10.80 14.33
C ALA A 74 -5.55 9.60 13.53
N GLU A 75 -6.87 9.54 13.34
CA GLU A 75 -7.53 8.47 12.58
C GLU A 75 -7.20 8.54 11.07
N TRP A 76 -6.71 9.66 10.55
CA TRP A 76 -6.28 9.75 9.15
C TRP A 76 -5.21 8.73 8.78
N GLU A 77 -4.24 8.51 9.64
CA GLU A 77 -3.20 7.50 9.43
C GLU A 77 -3.81 6.11 9.32
N HIS A 78 -4.64 5.74 10.29
CA HIS A 78 -5.34 4.45 10.30
C HIS A 78 -6.26 4.27 9.08
N PHE A 79 -6.94 5.34 8.65
CA PHE A 79 -7.80 5.32 7.47
C PHE A 79 -7.00 5.06 6.20
N VAL A 80 -5.87 5.76 5.99
CA VAL A 80 -5.00 5.54 4.83
C VAL A 80 -4.45 4.12 4.85
N ASN A 81 -3.88 3.68 5.97
CA ASN A 81 -3.33 2.33 6.13
C ASN A 81 -4.39 1.24 5.89
N ALA A 82 -5.65 1.46 6.31
CA ALA A 82 -6.72 0.50 6.04
C ALA A 82 -7.08 0.39 4.56
N ILE A 83 -6.93 1.45 3.78
CA ILE A 83 -7.32 1.45 2.35
C ILE A 83 -6.18 0.99 1.43
N THR A 84 -4.93 1.14 1.82
CA THR A 84 -3.76 0.69 1.04
C THR A 84 -3.74 -0.82 0.85
N THR A 85 -3.10 -1.28 -0.22
CA THR A 85 -2.94 -2.70 -0.51
C THR A 85 -1.46 -2.98 -0.72
N ASN A 86 -0.89 -3.81 0.14
CA ASN A 86 0.56 -3.93 0.34
C ASN A 86 1.10 -5.31 -0.10
N LEU A 87 0.55 -5.86 -1.21
CA LEU A 87 1.03 -7.14 -1.74
C LEU A 87 2.41 -6.95 -2.38
N THR A 88 3.40 -7.60 -1.81
CA THR A 88 4.78 -7.60 -2.31
C THR A 88 5.43 -8.96 -2.06
N HIS A 89 6.53 -9.25 -2.74
CA HIS A 89 7.42 -10.38 -2.49
C HIS A 89 8.79 -10.08 -3.09
N PHE A 90 9.80 -10.80 -2.62
CA PHE A 90 11.17 -10.66 -3.15
C PHE A 90 11.21 -10.92 -4.66
N PHE A 91 11.97 -10.09 -5.38
CA PHE A 91 12.17 -10.16 -6.82
C PHE A 91 10.88 -10.17 -7.65
N ARG A 92 9.81 -9.58 -7.14
CA ARG A 92 8.58 -9.37 -7.91
C ARG A 92 8.89 -8.54 -9.16
N GLU A 93 8.36 -8.99 -10.33
CA GLU A 93 8.69 -8.40 -11.64
C GLU A 93 10.21 -8.47 -11.94
N GLU A 94 10.76 -9.65 -11.86
CA GLU A 94 12.21 -9.97 -11.95
C GLU A 94 12.97 -9.18 -13.01
N HIS A 95 12.33 -8.89 -14.14
CA HIS A 95 12.94 -8.14 -15.23
C HIS A 95 13.42 -6.73 -14.83
N HIS A 96 12.82 -6.11 -13.81
CA HIS A 96 13.24 -4.79 -13.31
C HIS A 96 14.65 -4.86 -12.70
N PHE A 97 14.97 -5.92 -11.97
CA PHE A 97 16.28 -6.10 -11.34
C PHE A 97 17.36 -6.40 -12.37
N GLN A 98 17.01 -7.14 -13.44
CA GLN A 98 17.93 -7.37 -14.56
C GLN A 98 18.27 -6.07 -15.31
N ILE A 99 17.30 -5.17 -15.48
CA ILE A 99 17.52 -3.85 -16.06
C ILE A 99 18.39 -3.01 -15.13
N LEU A 100 18.11 -3.01 -13.83
CA LEU A 100 18.87 -2.29 -12.81
C LEU A 100 20.35 -2.72 -12.84
N ALA A 101 20.62 -4.03 -12.81
CA ALA A 101 21.97 -4.60 -12.87
C ALA A 101 22.74 -4.13 -14.10
N ARG A 102 22.09 -4.08 -15.27
CA ARG A 102 22.73 -3.61 -16.52
C ARG A 102 23.01 -2.11 -16.53
N GLN A 103 22.12 -1.30 -15.97
CA GLN A 103 22.26 0.17 -15.98
C GLN A 103 23.21 0.70 -14.90
N TYR A 104 23.38 -0.05 -13.81
CA TYR A 104 24.23 0.36 -12.71
C TYR A 104 25.70 0.62 -13.12
N PRO A 105 26.36 -0.26 -13.87
CA PRO A 105 27.75 -0.04 -14.31
C PRO A 105 27.92 1.17 -15.23
N GLU A 106 26.94 1.44 -16.07
CA GLU A 106 27.04 2.48 -17.11
C GLU A 106 27.00 3.90 -16.53
N THR A 107 26.36 4.07 -15.38
CA THR A 107 26.02 5.39 -14.83
C THR A 107 26.92 5.85 -13.68
N HIS A 108 27.72 4.96 -13.03
CA HIS A 108 28.26 5.23 -11.69
C HIS A 108 29.75 4.98 -11.44
N LEU A 109 30.59 5.20 -12.40
CA LEU A 109 32.05 5.16 -12.19
C LEU A 109 32.60 6.29 -11.28
N LYS A 110 31.78 7.27 -10.86
CA LYS A 110 32.27 8.48 -10.15
C LYS A 110 31.37 9.02 -9.02
N SER A 111 30.19 8.42 -8.74
CA SER A 111 29.28 8.95 -7.73
C SER A 111 28.42 7.85 -7.08
N VAL A 112 27.89 8.11 -5.88
CA VAL A 112 26.94 7.21 -5.20
C VAL A 112 25.68 7.02 -6.05
N PHE A 113 25.33 5.78 -6.34
CA PHE A 113 24.09 5.45 -7.04
C PHE A 113 22.88 5.61 -6.11
N ARG A 114 21.88 6.37 -6.53
CA ARG A 114 20.71 6.66 -5.71
C ARG A 114 19.47 6.04 -6.34
N VAL A 115 18.79 5.21 -5.57
CA VAL A 115 17.52 4.57 -5.94
C VAL A 115 16.42 5.03 -4.99
N TRP A 116 15.22 5.27 -5.52
CA TRP A 116 14.04 5.56 -4.74
C TRP A 116 12.93 4.56 -5.04
N SER A 117 12.61 3.69 -4.06
CA SER A 117 11.42 2.84 -4.06
C SER A 117 10.26 3.63 -3.44
N THR A 118 9.29 4.03 -4.26
CA THR A 118 8.21 4.96 -3.88
C THR A 118 6.99 4.28 -3.26
N ALA A 119 6.91 2.96 -3.29
CA ALA A 119 5.85 2.12 -2.72
C ALA A 119 6.47 0.84 -2.15
N SER A 120 7.31 1.03 -1.14
CA SER A 120 8.23 -0.01 -0.63
C SER A 120 7.54 -1.15 0.11
N SER A 121 6.28 -0.98 0.50
CA SER A 121 5.53 -1.97 1.28
C SER A 121 6.33 -2.47 2.49
N THR A 122 6.35 -3.77 2.72
CA THR A 122 7.10 -4.44 3.79
C THR A 122 8.60 -4.60 3.52
N GLY A 123 9.11 -4.03 2.40
CA GLY A 123 10.54 -3.88 2.13
C GLY A 123 11.12 -4.85 1.12
N GLU A 124 10.40 -5.88 0.68
CA GLU A 124 10.93 -6.94 -0.19
C GLU A 124 11.52 -6.39 -1.49
N GLU A 125 10.89 -5.37 -2.10
CA GLU A 125 11.46 -4.71 -3.28
C GLU A 125 12.76 -3.98 -2.93
N VAL A 126 12.77 -3.24 -1.82
CA VAL A 126 13.95 -2.48 -1.36
C VAL A 126 15.14 -3.41 -1.10
N TYR A 127 14.90 -4.52 -0.43
CA TYR A 127 15.93 -5.52 -0.16
C TYR A 127 16.35 -6.27 -1.42
N SER A 128 15.43 -6.53 -2.36
CA SER A 128 15.79 -7.10 -3.67
C SER A 128 16.68 -6.16 -4.48
N ILE A 129 16.39 -4.85 -4.46
CA ILE A 129 17.26 -3.82 -5.04
C ILE A 129 18.63 -3.84 -4.37
N ALA A 130 18.66 -3.88 -3.03
CA ALA A 130 19.92 -3.89 -2.29
C ALA A 130 20.78 -5.11 -2.60
N MET A 131 20.18 -6.30 -2.69
CA MET A 131 20.87 -7.54 -3.07
C MET A 131 21.43 -7.45 -4.49
N THR A 132 20.62 -6.99 -5.47
CA THR A 132 21.06 -6.80 -6.85
C THR A 132 22.25 -5.84 -6.93
N LEU A 133 22.17 -4.69 -6.25
CA LEU A 133 23.25 -3.71 -6.26
C LEU A 133 24.49 -4.18 -5.50
N ALA A 134 24.34 -5.00 -4.46
CA ALA A 134 25.47 -5.57 -3.73
C ALA A 134 26.27 -6.56 -4.58
N GLU A 135 25.60 -7.37 -5.40
CA GLU A 135 26.25 -8.28 -6.35
C GLU A 135 27.06 -7.49 -7.37
N GLU A 136 26.49 -6.43 -7.95
CA GLU A 136 27.17 -5.54 -8.88
C GLU A 136 28.31 -4.74 -8.22
N HIS A 137 28.11 -4.27 -6.97
CA HIS A 137 29.14 -3.58 -6.19
C HIS A 137 30.37 -4.45 -5.97
N ALA A 138 30.20 -5.73 -5.66
CA ALA A 138 31.31 -6.66 -5.49
C ALA A 138 32.21 -6.72 -6.74
N ALA A 139 31.63 -6.49 -7.92
CA ALA A 139 32.36 -6.46 -9.18
C ALA A 139 33.00 -5.09 -9.50
N LEU A 140 32.39 -3.99 -9.07
CA LEU A 140 32.71 -2.63 -9.54
C LEU A 140 33.24 -1.68 -8.46
N GLY A 141 33.06 -1.99 -7.17
CA GLY A 141 33.55 -1.17 -6.04
C GLY A 141 32.86 0.18 -5.89
N THR A 142 31.58 0.30 -6.25
CA THR A 142 30.82 1.55 -6.20
C THR A 142 29.72 1.51 -5.13
N ASP A 143 29.44 2.63 -4.45
CA ASP A 143 28.44 2.71 -3.40
C ASP A 143 27.04 2.99 -3.94
N ALA A 144 26.03 2.43 -3.28
CA ALA A 144 24.63 2.68 -3.56
C ALA A 144 23.88 3.18 -2.30
N SER A 145 22.89 4.04 -2.51
CA SER A 145 21.98 4.52 -1.46
C SER A 145 20.55 4.33 -1.90
N ILE A 146 19.74 3.69 -1.07
CA ILE A 146 18.34 3.39 -1.38
C ILE A 146 17.44 4.15 -0.41
N LEU A 147 16.55 4.99 -0.95
CA LEU A 147 15.45 5.60 -0.21
C LEU A 147 14.20 4.76 -0.41
N ALA A 148 13.54 4.38 0.67
CA ALA A 148 12.26 3.69 0.67
C ALA A 148 11.17 4.59 1.25
N SER A 149 10.01 4.63 0.60
CA SER A 149 8.82 5.34 1.12
C SER A 149 7.55 4.55 0.82
N ASP A 150 6.55 4.70 1.67
CA ASP A 150 5.22 4.15 1.48
C ASP A 150 4.18 5.03 2.16
N LEU A 151 2.93 4.95 1.76
CA LEU A 151 1.80 5.64 2.40
C LEU A 151 1.38 4.93 3.71
N ASP A 152 1.58 3.62 3.78
CA ASP A 152 1.22 2.81 4.94
C ASP A 152 2.38 2.75 5.95
N THR A 153 2.19 3.42 7.07
CA THR A 153 3.21 3.51 8.13
C THR A 153 3.48 2.17 8.82
N ASN A 154 2.49 1.24 8.83
CA ASN A 154 2.68 -0.08 9.43
C ASN A 154 3.66 -0.92 8.61
N VAL A 155 3.55 -0.90 7.28
CA VAL A 155 4.49 -1.65 6.42
C VAL A 155 5.89 -1.06 6.45
N LEU A 156 6.02 0.26 6.56
CA LEU A 156 7.33 0.90 6.77
C LEU A 156 7.97 0.48 8.10
N ALA A 157 7.17 0.31 9.15
CA ALA A 157 7.69 -0.19 10.43
C ALA A 157 8.20 -1.63 10.30
N GLN A 158 7.52 -2.48 9.52
CA GLN A 158 7.97 -3.85 9.21
C GLN A 158 9.24 -3.84 8.34
N ALA A 159 9.27 -3.03 7.28
CA ALA A 159 10.42 -2.91 6.41
C ALA A 159 11.70 -2.53 7.17
N ARG A 160 11.58 -1.65 8.17
CA ARG A 160 12.71 -1.24 9.03
C ARG A 160 13.27 -2.35 9.91
N GLN A 161 12.48 -3.37 10.22
CA GLN A 161 12.92 -4.49 11.05
C GLN A 161 13.76 -5.49 10.25
N GLY A 162 13.63 -5.52 8.94
CA GLY A 162 14.40 -6.40 8.06
C GLY A 162 14.04 -7.89 8.20
N VAL A 163 12.80 -8.20 8.59
CA VAL A 163 12.28 -9.56 8.81
C VAL A 163 11.18 -9.91 7.82
#